data_cb8c9f850e84fff151e8d1fcdeea7070
#
_entry.id   cb8c9f850e84fff151e8d1fcdeea7070
#
_cell.length_a   1.000
_cell.length_b   1.000
_cell.length_c   1.000
_cell.angle_alpha   90.00
_cell.angle_beta   90.00
_cell.angle_gamma   90.00
#
_symmetry.space_group_name_H-M   'P 1'
#
loop_
_entity.id
_entity.type
_entity.pdbx_description
1 polymer ?
#
loop_
_entity_poly.entity_id
_entity_poly.type
_entity_poly.pdbx_seq_one_letter_code
_entity_poly.pdbx_strand_id
1 'polypeptide(L)'
;MTTSNRFRRLCVAIIVFASLGAPIAGARVVVNVTQGTINPLPIAITDLQAQAGADPQVGASISDVITSDLRNSGAFRPLDPAAFIQAAQAAADQPRFADWKVLNAQALVTGVVATEPDGRLRADFRLWDVFEQTQLAGVSYRFPAQAQSYRQIAHMIADVIYKQLTGEDGYFNTQVVYIAESGPLDRRVKRLAIMDQDGANNRILGDQPSSLILTPRFSPNAPETTYMAFVGNHPKVFVRNIETGRQEPLGDFPGMSFAPRFAPDGNHVIFSQAIGADTNIYVMDTRTRATSQLTSSGGISTAPSYAPDGSKIVFESDRGGQPQIYVMDAGGGGGGAHRISFGQGSYDAPVWSPRGDMIAFTKREGGQFYIGVMRPDGSGERIIAQGAHVEGPTWAPNGSVLMYFKQQWIGQTQSRTRLYSIRVTGQNEHEIPTPTDASDPAWSPSLTQ
;
A
#
# COMPACT_ATOMS: atom_id res chain seq x y z
N MET A 1 -16.98 -80.86 -51.98
CA MET A 1 -17.40 -79.47 -51.77
C MET A 1 -17.58 -79.27 -50.26
N THR A 2 -16.63 -78.70 -49.65
CA THR A 2 -16.42 -78.66 -48.19
C THR A 2 -16.84 -77.32 -47.58
N THR A 3 -17.75 -77.36 -46.62
CA THR A 3 -18.14 -76.20 -45.80
C THR A 3 -17.52 -76.34 -44.46
N SER A 4 -16.62 -75.42 -44.09
CA SER A 4 -15.94 -75.34 -42.82
C SER A 4 -16.76 -74.50 -41.86
N ASN A 5 -17.16 -75.09 -40.75
CA ASN A 5 -17.82 -74.44 -39.62
C ASN A 5 -16.74 -73.89 -38.67
N ARG A 6 -16.69 -72.55 -38.43
CA ARG A 6 -15.83 -71.92 -37.43
C ARG A 6 -16.70 -71.54 -36.23
N PHE A 7 -16.47 -72.19 -35.13
CA PHE A 7 -16.98 -71.80 -33.80
C PHE A 7 -16.28 -70.51 -33.34
N ARG A 8 -17.03 -69.45 -33.13
CA ARG A 8 -16.59 -68.25 -32.42
C ARG A 8 -16.79 -68.44 -30.91
N ARG A 9 -15.70 -68.51 -30.15
CA ARG A 9 -15.72 -68.43 -28.68
C ARG A 9 -15.89 -66.97 -28.29
N LEU A 10 -16.95 -66.67 -27.56
CA LEU A 10 -17.27 -65.40 -26.95
C LEU A 10 -16.46 -65.27 -25.65
N CYS A 11 -15.41 -64.43 -25.60
CA CYS A 11 -14.74 -64.05 -24.37
C CYS A 11 -15.50 -62.87 -23.77
N VAL A 12 -16.17 -63.10 -22.62
CA VAL A 12 -16.76 -62.04 -21.79
C VAL A 12 -15.65 -61.46 -20.94
N ALA A 13 -15.19 -60.23 -21.28
CA ALA A 13 -14.28 -59.48 -20.47
C ALA A 13 -15.10 -58.72 -19.40
N ILE A 14 -14.93 -59.09 -18.13
CA ILE A 14 -15.47 -58.36 -17.00
C ILE A 14 -14.55 -57.18 -16.77
N ILE A 15 -15.01 -55.96 -17.14
CA ILE A 15 -14.34 -54.72 -16.81
C ILE A 15 -14.79 -54.32 -15.37
N VAL A 16 -13.90 -54.51 -14.41
CA VAL A 16 -14.05 -53.95 -13.05
C VAL A 16 -13.69 -52.46 -13.13
N PHE A 17 -14.71 -51.63 -13.07
CA PHE A 17 -14.51 -50.20 -12.86
C PHE A 17 -14.08 -49.97 -11.39
N ALA A 18 -12.78 -49.83 -11.15
CA ALA A 18 -12.28 -49.27 -9.92
C ALA A 18 -12.53 -47.75 -9.97
N SER A 19 -13.55 -47.25 -9.30
CA SER A 19 -13.76 -45.85 -9.07
C SER A 19 -12.67 -45.37 -8.10
N LEU A 20 -11.57 -44.83 -8.64
CA LEU A 20 -10.64 -44.00 -7.91
C LEU A 20 -11.40 -42.72 -7.53
N GLY A 21 -11.93 -42.68 -6.31
CA GLY A 21 -12.41 -41.46 -5.69
C GLY A 21 -11.23 -40.48 -5.62
N ALA A 22 -11.21 -39.49 -6.50
CA ALA A 22 -10.33 -38.33 -6.33
C ALA A 22 -10.68 -37.70 -4.98
N PRO A 23 -9.70 -37.33 -4.14
CA PRO A 23 -10.01 -36.56 -2.94
C PRO A 23 -10.67 -35.26 -3.40
N ILE A 24 -11.88 -34.99 -2.92
CA ILE A 24 -12.51 -33.68 -3.05
C ILE A 24 -11.57 -32.74 -2.30
N ALA A 25 -10.75 -31.99 -3.03
CA ALA A 25 -10.00 -30.88 -2.45
C ALA A 25 -11.05 -29.93 -1.87
N GLY A 26 -11.14 -29.88 -0.53
CA GLY A 26 -11.98 -28.92 0.16
C GLY A 26 -11.67 -27.54 -0.39
N ALA A 27 -12.70 -26.78 -0.72
CA ALA A 27 -12.55 -25.44 -1.24
C ALA A 27 -11.94 -24.55 -0.13
N ARG A 28 -10.63 -24.31 -0.19
CA ARG A 28 -9.93 -23.40 0.72
C ARG A 28 -10.64 -22.05 0.72
N VAL A 29 -10.89 -21.50 1.90
CA VAL A 29 -11.46 -20.15 2.04
C VAL A 29 -10.51 -19.13 1.42
N VAL A 30 -10.93 -18.51 0.32
CA VAL A 30 -10.13 -17.48 -0.40
C VAL A 30 -11.03 -16.32 -0.78
N VAL A 31 -10.57 -15.09 -0.48
CA VAL A 31 -11.23 -13.85 -0.93
C VAL A 31 -10.58 -13.39 -2.23
N ASN A 32 -11.37 -13.25 -3.29
CA ASN A 32 -10.87 -12.60 -4.50
C ASN A 32 -10.91 -11.08 -4.33
N VAL A 33 -9.73 -10.46 -4.16
CA VAL A 33 -9.58 -9.02 -3.93
C VAL A 33 -9.31 -8.20 -5.20
N THR A 34 -9.22 -8.87 -6.35
CA THR A 34 -8.88 -8.22 -7.64
C THR A 34 -10.10 -7.97 -8.54
N GLN A 35 -11.25 -8.53 -8.21
CA GLN A 35 -12.50 -8.36 -8.97
C GLN A 35 -13.38 -7.25 -8.38
N GLY A 36 -14.18 -6.60 -9.24
CA GLY A 36 -14.88 -5.33 -8.95
C GLY A 36 -15.89 -5.33 -7.80
N THR A 37 -16.43 -6.49 -7.39
CA THR A 37 -17.33 -6.58 -6.22
C THR A 37 -16.78 -7.59 -5.24
N ILE A 38 -16.34 -7.10 -4.07
CA ILE A 38 -15.87 -7.95 -2.98
C ILE A 38 -17.05 -8.20 -2.03
N ASN A 39 -17.35 -9.46 -1.77
CA ASN A 39 -18.15 -9.83 -0.62
C ASN A 39 -17.19 -10.07 0.55
N PRO A 40 -17.14 -9.16 1.55
CA PRO A 40 -16.14 -9.25 2.61
C PRO A 40 -16.31 -10.54 3.42
N LEU A 41 -15.21 -11.27 3.62
CA LEU A 41 -15.19 -12.55 4.33
C LEU A 41 -15.50 -12.35 5.82
N PRO A 42 -16.53 -13.01 6.38
CA PRO A 42 -16.82 -12.98 7.80
C PRO A 42 -15.70 -13.66 8.58
N ILE A 43 -15.05 -12.92 9.49
CA ILE A 43 -13.94 -13.40 10.31
C ILE A 43 -14.21 -13.12 11.78
N ALA A 44 -13.99 -14.11 12.63
CA ALA A 44 -14.00 -13.94 14.07
C ALA A 44 -12.57 -13.71 14.57
N ILE A 45 -12.36 -12.69 15.38
CA ILE A 45 -11.07 -12.36 15.98
C ILE A 45 -11.30 -12.30 17.49
N THR A 46 -10.73 -13.24 18.22
CA THR A 46 -10.80 -13.23 19.69
C THR A 46 -9.65 -12.42 20.26
N ASP A 47 -9.83 -11.85 21.45
CA ASP A 47 -8.71 -11.25 22.16
C ASP A 47 -7.62 -12.28 22.40
N LEU A 48 -6.36 -11.89 22.14
CA LEU A 48 -5.22 -12.72 22.50
C LEU A 48 -5.14 -12.83 24.03
N GLN A 49 -5.12 -14.06 24.54
CA GLN A 49 -5.25 -14.30 25.97
C GLN A 49 -3.92 -14.12 26.70
N ALA A 50 -3.94 -13.37 27.78
CA ALA A 50 -2.75 -13.12 28.60
C ALA A 50 -2.37 -14.39 29.40
N GLN A 51 -1.12 -14.79 29.32
CA GLN A 51 -0.51 -15.89 30.06
C GLN A 51 0.83 -15.46 30.67
N ALA A 52 1.33 -16.22 31.66
CA ALA A 52 2.66 -16.04 32.24
C ALA A 52 2.99 -14.57 32.62
N GLY A 53 2.06 -13.90 33.30
CA GLY A 53 2.26 -12.52 33.82
C GLY A 53 2.14 -11.39 32.80
N ALA A 54 1.67 -11.67 31.58
CA ALA A 54 1.36 -10.61 30.64
C ALA A 54 0.09 -9.84 31.06
N ASP A 55 0.08 -8.52 30.74
CA ASP A 55 -1.10 -7.70 30.96
C ASP A 55 -2.22 -8.09 29.97
N PRO A 56 -3.44 -8.42 30.46
CA PRO A 56 -4.58 -8.73 29.60
C PRO A 56 -4.90 -7.64 28.56
N GLN A 57 -4.64 -6.37 28.88
CA GLN A 57 -4.89 -5.25 27.98
C GLN A 57 -4.02 -5.29 26.72
N VAL A 58 -2.83 -5.87 26.80
CA VAL A 58 -1.94 -6.03 25.63
C VAL A 58 -2.58 -6.93 24.57
N GLY A 59 -3.14 -8.08 25.00
CA GLY A 59 -3.80 -8.99 24.07
C GLY A 59 -5.00 -8.37 23.37
N ALA A 60 -5.86 -7.69 24.12
CA ALA A 60 -7.01 -6.96 23.57
C ALA A 60 -6.56 -5.86 22.59
N SER A 61 -5.53 -5.07 22.96
CA SER A 61 -5.00 -4.00 22.09
C SER A 61 -4.46 -4.55 20.76
N ILE A 62 -3.79 -5.70 20.77
CA ILE A 62 -3.32 -6.36 19.54
C ILE A 62 -4.52 -6.78 18.69
N SER A 63 -5.54 -7.41 19.28
CA SER A 63 -6.73 -7.87 18.55
C SER A 63 -7.56 -6.73 17.97
N ASP A 64 -7.65 -5.59 18.66
CA ASP A 64 -8.31 -4.38 18.17
C ASP A 64 -7.64 -3.83 16.90
N VAL A 65 -6.30 -3.78 16.88
CA VAL A 65 -5.54 -3.33 15.69
C VAL A 65 -5.73 -4.30 14.54
N ILE A 66 -5.60 -5.61 14.76
CA ILE A 66 -5.86 -6.64 13.72
C ILE A 66 -7.27 -6.48 13.16
N THR A 67 -8.26 -6.30 14.02
CA THR A 67 -9.67 -6.11 13.64
C THR A 67 -9.85 -4.86 12.78
N SER A 68 -9.20 -3.76 13.14
CA SER A 68 -9.24 -2.50 12.41
C SER A 68 -8.59 -2.63 11.02
N ASP A 69 -7.40 -3.20 10.94
CA ASP A 69 -6.66 -3.43 9.70
C ASP A 69 -7.48 -4.27 8.71
N LEU A 70 -7.97 -5.41 9.16
CA LEU A 70 -8.73 -6.31 8.31
C LEU A 70 -10.06 -5.67 7.85
N ARG A 71 -10.75 -4.94 8.73
CA ARG A 71 -11.95 -4.18 8.37
C ARG A 71 -11.65 -3.11 7.33
N ASN A 72 -10.61 -2.31 7.57
CA ASN A 72 -10.23 -1.19 6.70
C ASN A 72 -9.70 -1.66 5.34
N SER A 73 -9.25 -2.91 5.22
CA SER A 73 -8.90 -3.48 3.93
C SER A 73 -10.09 -3.66 2.99
N GLY A 74 -11.31 -3.72 3.52
CA GLY A 74 -12.54 -4.01 2.77
C GLY A 74 -12.65 -5.47 2.30
N ALA A 75 -11.66 -6.31 2.56
CA ALA A 75 -11.66 -7.73 2.21
C ALA A 75 -12.34 -8.60 3.27
N PHE A 76 -12.46 -8.09 4.49
CA PHE A 76 -13.00 -8.82 5.64
C PHE A 76 -14.11 -8.06 6.33
N ARG A 77 -14.99 -8.83 6.96
CA ARG A 77 -16.03 -8.35 7.86
C ARG A 77 -15.83 -8.99 9.24
N PRO A 78 -15.07 -8.34 10.14
CA PRO A 78 -14.95 -8.82 11.51
C PRO A 78 -16.31 -8.91 12.18
N LEU A 79 -16.56 -10.03 12.86
CA LEU A 79 -17.78 -10.27 13.62
C LEU A 79 -17.72 -9.53 14.96
N ASP A 80 -18.89 -9.16 15.48
CA ASP A 80 -19.02 -8.50 16.79
C ASP A 80 -18.60 -9.49 17.90
N PRO A 81 -17.59 -9.16 18.73
CA PRO A 81 -17.17 -10.02 19.84
C PRO A 81 -18.29 -10.31 20.86
N ALA A 82 -19.27 -9.40 21.00
CA ALA A 82 -20.43 -9.63 21.88
C ALA A 82 -21.32 -10.81 21.44
N ALA A 83 -21.23 -11.23 20.18
CA ALA A 83 -21.95 -12.38 19.66
C ALA A 83 -21.22 -13.72 19.87
N PHE A 84 -19.98 -13.72 20.38
CA PHE A 84 -19.18 -14.93 20.51
C PHE A 84 -19.77 -15.90 21.57
N ILE A 85 -20.04 -17.13 21.16
CA ILE A 85 -20.60 -18.18 22.01
C ILE A 85 -19.49 -18.79 22.87
N GLN A 86 -18.31 -19.03 22.29
CA GLN A 86 -17.15 -19.55 22.98
C GLN A 86 -16.29 -18.41 23.52
N ALA A 87 -15.97 -18.45 24.82
CA ALA A 87 -15.05 -17.50 25.44
C ALA A 87 -13.66 -17.57 24.80
N ALA A 88 -12.98 -16.43 24.68
CA ALA A 88 -11.69 -16.30 24.01
C ALA A 88 -10.61 -17.24 24.58
N GLN A 89 -10.52 -17.40 25.93
CA GLN A 89 -9.60 -18.35 26.58
C GLN A 89 -9.81 -19.78 26.10
N ALA A 90 -11.06 -20.24 26.10
CA ALA A 90 -11.39 -21.61 25.67
C ALA A 90 -11.15 -21.82 24.16
N ALA A 91 -11.32 -20.75 23.35
CA ALA A 91 -11.05 -20.79 21.93
C ALA A 91 -9.54 -20.82 21.63
N ALA A 92 -8.72 -20.15 22.45
CA ALA A 92 -7.27 -20.20 22.36
C ALA A 92 -6.70 -21.59 22.64
N ASP A 93 -7.29 -22.31 23.59
CA ASP A 93 -6.92 -23.68 23.95
C ASP A 93 -7.41 -24.68 22.90
N GLN A 94 -8.71 -24.68 22.62
CA GLN A 94 -9.36 -25.57 21.65
C GLN A 94 -10.61 -24.95 21.04
N PRO A 95 -10.59 -24.53 19.75
CA PRO A 95 -11.79 -24.01 19.09
C PRO A 95 -12.92 -25.03 18.98
N ARG A 96 -14.13 -24.64 19.39
CA ARG A 96 -15.36 -25.39 19.13
C ARG A 96 -15.99 -24.89 17.83
N PHE A 97 -15.56 -25.42 16.71
CA PHE A 97 -15.93 -24.91 15.37
C PHE A 97 -17.45 -24.85 15.13
N ALA A 98 -18.24 -25.68 15.79
CA ALA A 98 -19.72 -25.63 15.71
C ALA A 98 -20.26 -24.27 16.16
N ASP A 99 -19.73 -23.68 17.22
CA ASP A 99 -20.15 -22.39 17.75
C ASP A 99 -19.85 -21.25 16.74
N TRP A 100 -18.72 -21.32 16.07
CA TRP A 100 -18.30 -20.34 15.08
C TRP A 100 -19.05 -20.46 13.75
N LYS A 101 -19.43 -21.69 13.35
CA LYS A 101 -20.29 -21.95 12.19
C LYS A 101 -21.69 -21.33 12.36
N VAL A 102 -22.27 -21.38 13.56
CA VAL A 102 -23.57 -20.74 13.86
C VAL A 102 -23.49 -19.21 13.62
N LEU A 103 -22.35 -18.58 13.92
CA LEU A 103 -22.12 -17.16 13.68
C LEU A 103 -21.78 -16.85 12.22
N ASN A 104 -21.74 -17.86 11.35
CA ASN A 104 -21.31 -17.75 9.96
C ASN A 104 -19.88 -17.21 9.80
N ALA A 105 -19.00 -17.47 10.79
CA ALA A 105 -17.58 -17.18 10.64
C ALA A 105 -16.97 -18.15 9.63
N GLN A 106 -16.22 -17.64 8.66
CA GLN A 106 -15.46 -18.47 7.73
C GLN A 106 -14.03 -18.69 8.22
N ALA A 107 -13.47 -17.71 8.89
CA ALA A 107 -12.16 -17.80 9.52
C ALA A 107 -12.24 -17.39 11.00
N LEU A 108 -11.35 -17.95 11.81
CA LEU A 108 -11.22 -17.64 13.23
C LEU A 108 -9.76 -17.36 13.55
N VAL A 109 -9.50 -16.26 14.26
CA VAL A 109 -8.21 -15.90 14.83
C VAL A 109 -8.25 -16.10 16.34
N THR A 110 -7.31 -16.88 16.85
CA THR A 110 -7.09 -17.10 18.28
C THR A 110 -5.63 -16.92 18.63
N GLY A 111 -5.31 -16.69 19.91
CA GLY A 111 -3.92 -16.60 20.30
C GLY A 111 -3.72 -16.28 21.77
N VAL A 112 -2.43 -16.20 22.14
CA VAL A 112 -2.02 -15.90 23.51
C VAL A 112 -0.86 -14.89 23.51
N VAL A 113 -0.75 -14.10 24.56
CA VAL A 113 0.39 -13.25 24.85
C VAL A 113 0.99 -13.65 26.20
N ALA A 114 2.29 -13.86 26.24
CA ALA A 114 3.01 -14.24 27.46
C ALA A 114 4.23 -13.36 27.65
N THR A 115 4.61 -13.09 28.90
CA THR A 115 5.89 -12.45 29.24
C THR A 115 6.96 -13.54 29.34
N GLU A 116 8.06 -13.39 28.61
CA GLU A 116 9.22 -14.29 28.68
C GLU A 116 10.14 -13.92 29.86
N PRO A 117 11.02 -14.84 30.31
CA PRO A 117 11.90 -14.58 31.45
C PRO A 117 12.87 -13.39 31.28
N ASP A 118 13.14 -12.98 30.04
CA ASP A 118 13.98 -11.82 29.70
C ASP A 118 13.19 -10.50 29.65
N GLY A 119 11.90 -10.51 30.00
CA GLY A 119 11.02 -9.35 30.02
C GLY A 119 10.43 -8.98 28.66
N ARG A 120 10.74 -9.71 27.59
CA ARG A 120 10.06 -9.54 26.31
C ARG A 120 8.67 -10.17 26.35
N LEU A 121 7.83 -9.71 25.45
CA LEU A 121 6.53 -10.35 25.20
C LEU A 121 6.65 -11.32 24.01
N ARG A 122 5.91 -12.42 24.12
CA ARG A 122 5.68 -13.37 23.03
C ARG A 122 4.20 -13.39 22.70
N ALA A 123 3.86 -13.15 21.44
CA ALA A 123 2.50 -13.31 20.92
C ALA A 123 2.47 -14.51 19.97
N ASP A 124 1.67 -15.51 20.34
CA ASP A 124 1.38 -16.68 19.51
C ASP A 124 -0.01 -16.52 18.95
N PHE A 125 -0.17 -16.53 17.63
CA PHE A 125 -1.50 -16.52 17.03
C PHE A 125 -1.70 -17.73 16.12
N ARG A 126 -2.97 -18.10 15.93
CA ARG A 126 -3.42 -19.15 15.02
C ARG A 126 -4.60 -18.65 14.20
N LEU A 127 -4.57 -18.96 12.93
CA LEU A 127 -5.64 -18.72 11.98
C LEU A 127 -6.25 -20.07 11.59
N TRP A 128 -7.57 -20.17 11.66
CA TRP A 128 -8.33 -21.39 11.41
C TRP A 128 -9.32 -21.19 10.27
N ASP A 129 -9.46 -22.21 9.42
CA ASP A 129 -10.64 -22.40 8.59
C ASP A 129 -11.73 -23.01 9.44
N VAL A 130 -12.86 -22.32 9.60
CA VAL A 130 -13.95 -22.75 10.48
C VAL A 130 -14.72 -23.92 9.88
N PHE A 131 -14.87 -23.98 8.56
CA PHE A 131 -15.63 -25.03 7.88
C PHE A 131 -14.83 -26.31 7.72
N GLU A 132 -13.58 -26.20 7.29
CA GLU A 132 -12.65 -27.34 7.17
C GLU A 132 -12.05 -27.76 8.52
N GLN A 133 -12.17 -26.93 9.57
CA GLN A 133 -11.69 -27.18 10.93
C GLN A 133 -10.17 -27.43 10.97
N THR A 134 -9.44 -26.73 10.09
CA THR A 134 -7.99 -26.86 9.94
C THR A 134 -7.28 -25.54 10.26
N GLN A 135 -6.07 -25.65 10.76
CA GLN A 135 -5.22 -24.49 10.98
C GLN A 135 -4.57 -24.06 9.66
N LEU A 136 -4.81 -22.81 9.25
CA LEU A 136 -4.26 -22.21 8.04
C LEU A 136 -2.88 -21.57 8.28
N ALA A 137 -2.68 -20.98 9.46
CA ALA A 137 -1.42 -20.38 9.86
C ALA A 137 -1.25 -20.44 11.39
N GLY A 138 0.02 -20.41 11.83
CA GLY A 138 0.38 -20.26 13.23
C GLY A 138 1.80 -19.69 13.29
N VAL A 139 1.94 -18.51 13.92
CA VAL A 139 3.22 -17.80 14.03
C VAL A 139 3.38 -17.28 15.45
N SER A 140 4.62 -17.23 15.90
CA SER A 140 5.04 -16.69 17.19
C SER A 140 5.98 -15.51 16.97
N TYR A 141 5.63 -14.36 17.54
CA TYR A 141 6.45 -13.15 17.51
C TYR A 141 7.00 -12.84 18.90
N ARG A 142 8.26 -12.41 18.97
CA ARG A 142 8.91 -11.89 20.19
C ARG A 142 9.24 -10.42 20.01
N PHE A 143 8.91 -9.60 21.00
CA PHE A 143 9.06 -8.16 20.89
C PHE A 143 9.25 -7.48 22.26
N PRO A 144 9.83 -6.26 22.29
CA PRO A 144 9.91 -5.49 23.52
C PRO A 144 8.52 -5.12 24.07
N ALA A 145 8.38 -5.09 25.39
CA ALA A 145 7.12 -4.75 26.07
C ALA A 145 6.83 -3.22 26.02
N GLN A 146 6.59 -2.70 24.82
CA GLN A 146 6.31 -1.29 24.53
C GLN A 146 5.07 -1.15 23.66
N ALA A 147 4.27 -0.10 23.89
CA ALA A 147 3.02 0.13 23.16
C ALA A 147 3.18 0.17 21.63
N GLN A 148 4.27 0.76 21.14
CA GLN A 148 4.57 0.82 19.71
C GLN A 148 4.79 -0.59 19.13
N SER A 149 5.46 -1.48 19.89
CA SER A 149 5.69 -2.87 19.47
C SER A 149 4.40 -3.67 19.34
N TYR A 150 3.39 -3.40 20.19
CA TYR A 150 2.10 -4.11 20.14
C TYR A 150 1.39 -3.86 18.81
N ARG A 151 1.39 -2.61 18.34
CA ARG A 151 0.79 -2.25 17.06
C ARG A 151 1.54 -2.88 15.90
N GLN A 152 2.88 -2.82 15.90
CA GLN A 152 3.69 -3.44 14.86
C GLN A 152 3.40 -4.94 14.75
N ILE A 153 3.35 -5.67 15.87
CA ILE A 153 3.02 -7.10 15.88
C ILE A 153 1.59 -7.34 15.36
N ALA A 154 0.64 -6.50 15.72
CA ALA A 154 -0.73 -6.60 15.22
C ALA A 154 -0.79 -6.45 13.70
N HIS A 155 -0.09 -5.46 13.13
CA HIS A 155 0.02 -5.26 11.69
C HIS A 155 0.67 -6.46 10.99
N MET A 156 1.75 -7.02 11.58
CA MET A 156 2.40 -8.24 11.05
C MET A 156 1.47 -9.45 11.07
N ILE A 157 0.68 -9.63 12.14
CA ILE A 157 -0.34 -10.69 12.20
C ILE A 157 -1.41 -10.46 11.14
N ALA A 158 -1.90 -9.22 11.00
CA ALA A 158 -2.88 -8.86 9.97
C ALA A 158 -2.35 -9.14 8.55
N ASP A 159 -1.06 -8.86 8.28
CA ASP A 159 -0.41 -9.18 7.00
C ASP A 159 -0.41 -10.69 6.71
N VAL A 160 -0.11 -11.53 7.71
CA VAL A 160 -0.16 -12.98 7.54
C VAL A 160 -1.59 -13.45 7.28
N ILE A 161 -2.57 -12.95 8.03
CA ILE A 161 -3.99 -13.30 7.84
C ILE A 161 -4.45 -12.89 6.44
N TYR A 162 -4.12 -11.67 6.03
CA TYR A 162 -4.47 -11.14 4.71
C TYR A 162 -3.89 -12.03 3.60
N LYS A 163 -2.61 -12.35 3.67
CA LYS A 163 -1.92 -13.19 2.68
C LYS A 163 -2.52 -14.60 2.61
N GLN A 164 -2.81 -15.23 3.75
CA GLN A 164 -3.37 -16.59 3.79
C GLN A 164 -4.77 -16.67 3.19
N LEU A 165 -5.59 -15.64 3.38
CA LEU A 165 -7.00 -15.63 2.97
C LEU A 165 -7.25 -14.96 1.62
N THR A 166 -6.34 -14.13 1.11
CA THR A 166 -6.50 -13.45 -0.19
C THR A 166 -5.50 -13.93 -1.24
N GLY A 167 -4.37 -14.51 -0.82
CA GLY A 167 -3.25 -14.85 -1.70
C GLY A 167 -2.35 -13.66 -2.06
N GLU A 168 -2.70 -12.43 -1.66
CA GLU A 168 -1.90 -11.23 -1.87
C GLU A 168 -1.08 -10.88 -0.62
N ASP A 169 0.07 -10.24 -0.81
CA ASP A 169 0.86 -9.75 0.33
C ASP A 169 0.07 -8.71 1.13
N GLY A 170 0.26 -8.72 2.45
CA GLY A 170 -0.28 -7.69 3.32
C GLY A 170 0.44 -6.35 3.11
N TYR A 171 -0.12 -5.28 3.68
CA TYR A 171 0.42 -3.92 3.59
C TYR A 171 0.26 -3.15 4.90
N PHE A 172 -0.13 -3.82 5.98
CA PHE A 172 -0.45 -3.16 7.25
C PHE A 172 0.81 -2.79 8.02
N ASN A 173 1.87 -3.64 8.00
CA ASN A 173 3.15 -3.32 8.63
C ASN A 173 3.95 -2.34 7.78
N THR A 174 3.40 -1.13 7.60
CA THR A 174 3.96 -0.03 6.80
C THR A 174 3.73 1.31 7.45
N GLN A 175 4.44 2.32 6.96
CA GLN A 175 4.31 3.70 7.40
C GLN A 175 3.97 4.63 6.23
N VAL A 176 3.49 5.81 6.55
CA VAL A 176 3.21 6.89 5.60
C VAL A 176 3.92 8.14 6.06
N VAL A 177 4.80 8.69 5.22
CA VAL A 177 5.24 10.08 5.38
C VAL A 177 4.27 10.98 4.64
N TYR A 178 3.99 12.15 5.19
CA TYR A 178 3.05 13.09 4.60
C TYR A 178 3.37 14.53 5.03
N ILE A 179 2.70 15.50 4.46
CA ILE A 179 2.80 16.89 4.85
C ILE A 179 1.66 17.24 5.81
N ALA A 180 2.00 17.44 7.09
CA ALA A 180 1.09 17.97 8.09
C ALA A 180 0.94 19.47 7.91
N GLU A 181 -0.30 19.94 7.75
CA GLU A 181 -0.62 21.34 7.48
C GLU A 181 -1.41 21.95 8.63
N SER A 182 -1.01 23.15 9.04
CA SER A 182 -1.68 23.89 10.13
C SER A 182 -1.69 25.39 9.85
N GLY A 183 -2.55 26.12 10.57
CA GLY A 183 -2.72 27.56 10.41
C GLY A 183 -3.68 27.95 9.29
N PRO A 184 -4.00 29.25 9.14
CA PRO A 184 -4.92 29.75 8.14
C PRO A 184 -4.31 29.62 6.73
N LEU A 185 -5.16 29.64 5.67
CA LEU A 185 -4.77 29.39 4.28
C LEU A 185 -3.68 30.35 3.79
N ASP A 186 -3.73 31.61 4.18
CA ASP A 186 -2.77 32.66 3.82
C ASP A 186 -1.41 32.54 4.52
N ARG A 187 -1.35 31.73 5.60
CA ARG A 187 -0.14 31.51 6.40
C ARG A 187 -0.03 30.05 6.83
N ARG A 188 -0.24 29.16 5.88
CA ARG A 188 -0.15 27.71 6.07
C ARG A 188 1.28 27.31 6.47
N VAL A 189 1.40 26.59 7.59
CA VAL A 189 2.63 25.95 8.02
C VAL A 189 2.60 24.48 7.56
N LYS A 190 3.59 24.08 6.78
CA LYS A 190 3.74 22.71 6.27
C LYS A 190 4.95 22.03 6.93
N ARG A 191 4.75 20.84 7.47
CA ARG A 191 5.78 20.06 8.17
C ARG A 191 5.80 18.64 7.67
N LEU A 192 6.98 18.06 7.58
CA LEU A 192 7.12 16.63 7.30
C LEU A 192 6.69 15.83 8.53
N ALA A 193 5.80 14.88 8.35
CA ALA A 193 5.28 13.99 9.39
C ALA A 193 5.31 12.54 8.94
N ILE A 194 5.28 11.62 9.89
CA ILE A 194 5.19 10.18 9.66
C ILE A 194 4.18 9.56 10.63
N MET A 195 3.51 8.52 10.18
CA MET A 195 2.53 7.74 10.94
C MET A 195 2.51 6.28 10.45
N ASP A 196 1.88 5.38 11.21
CA ASP A 196 1.49 4.08 10.70
C ASP A 196 0.43 4.25 9.58
N GLN A 197 0.25 3.25 8.74
CA GLN A 197 -0.64 3.34 7.58
C GLN A 197 -2.11 3.67 7.95
N ASP A 198 -2.51 3.42 9.19
CA ASP A 198 -3.86 3.65 9.73
C ASP A 198 -4.01 5.00 10.48
N GLY A 199 -2.96 5.84 10.47
CA GLY A 199 -2.94 7.16 11.11
C GLY A 199 -2.42 7.18 12.56
N ALA A 200 -2.13 6.03 13.15
CA ALA A 200 -1.58 5.96 14.50
C ALA A 200 -0.07 6.32 14.54
N ASN A 201 0.47 6.43 15.75
CA ASN A 201 1.89 6.75 16.01
C ASN A 201 2.39 7.99 15.24
N ASN A 202 1.49 8.95 15.05
CA ASN A 202 1.76 10.17 14.31
C ASN A 202 2.82 11.03 15.01
N ARG A 203 3.84 11.48 14.26
CA ARG A 203 4.87 12.38 14.75
C ARG A 203 5.42 13.28 13.66
N ILE A 204 5.79 14.49 14.02
CA ILE A 204 6.50 15.42 13.13
C ILE A 204 7.96 14.98 13.02
N LEU A 205 8.51 15.03 11.81
CA LEU A 205 9.91 14.75 11.52
C LEU A 205 10.72 16.06 11.51
N GLY A 206 11.29 16.42 12.68
CA GLY A 206 12.18 17.57 12.83
C GLY A 206 11.50 18.89 13.14
N ASP A 207 12.30 19.86 13.62
CA ASP A 207 11.87 21.14 14.18
C ASP A 207 11.85 22.29 13.16
N GLN A 208 11.86 22.00 11.83
CA GLN A 208 11.89 23.06 10.83
C GLN A 208 10.60 23.88 10.84
N PRO A 209 10.55 25.05 11.49
CA PRO A 209 9.45 25.98 11.32
C PRO A 209 9.60 26.67 9.96
N SER A 210 8.53 26.77 9.21
CA SER A 210 8.35 27.72 8.10
C SER A 210 8.98 27.46 6.74
N SER A 211 9.53 26.30 6.44
CA SER A 211 9.82 25.98 5.04
C SER A 211 8.58 25.35 4.41
N LEU A 212 8.21 25.79 3.21
CA LEU A 212 7.24 25.07 2.40
C LEU A 212 7.86 23.72 2.02
N ILE A 213 7.36 22.64 2.62
CA ILE A 213 7.83 21.28 2.38
C ILE A 213 6.77 20.56 1.55
N LEU A 214 7.19 19.84 0.52
CA LEU A 214 6.30 19.16 -0.43
C LEU A 214 6.90 17.83 -0.89
N THR A 215 6.06 16.98 -1.45
CA THR A 215 6.40 15.78 -2.21
C THR A 215 7.40 14.84 -1.52
N PRO A 216 7.15 14.41 -0.27
CA PRO A 216 8.01 13.42 0.37
C PRO A 216 7.92 12.07 -0.35
N ARG A 217 9.03 11.28 -0.37
CA ARG A 217 9.07 9.93 -0.94
C ARG A 217 10.04 9.05 -0.17
N PHE A 218 9.62 7.84 0.16
CA PHE A 218 10.48 6.86 0.81
C PHE A 218 11.57 6.32 -0.11
N SER A 219 12.71 5.98 0.49
CA SER A 219 13.70 5.08 -0.10
C SER A 219 13.15 3.64 -0.09
N PRO A 220 13.41 2.83 -1.14
CA PRO A 220 13.03 1.43 -1.14
C PRO A 220 13.86 0.55 -0.20
N ASN A 221 15.09 0.96 0.16
CA ASN A 221 16.09 0.10 0.78
C ASN A 221 16.64 0.64 2.11
N ALA A 222 16.34 1.90 2.46
CA ALA A 222 16.90 2.56 3.63
C ALA A 222 15.80 3.31 4.41
N PRO A 223 15.99 3.56 5.72
CA PRO A 223 15.06 4.36 6.50
C PRO A 223 15.21 5.85 6.15
N GLU A 224 15.05 6.18 4.88
CA GLU A 224 15.24 7.52 4.33
C GLU A 224 14.03 7.99 3.54
N THR A 225 13.87 9.31 3.49
CA THR A 225 12.89 9.98 2.67
C THR A 225 13.51 11.15 1.94
N THR A 226 13.19 11.30 0.63
CA THR A 226 13.43 12.55 -0.08
C THR A 226 12.23 13.47 0.07
N TYR A 227 12.46 14.78 0.00
CA TYR A 227 11.41 15.78 -0.05
C TYR A 227 11.95 17.07 -0.67
N MET A 228 11.05 17.93 -1.11
CA MET A 228 11.39 19.29 -1.52
C MET A 228 11.13 20.26 -0.38
N ALA A 229 12.05 21.20 -0.16
CA ALA A 229 11.86 22.32 0.78
C ALA A 229 12.42 23.62 0.20
N PHE A 230 11.81 24.74 0.57
CA PHE A 230 12.29 26.06 0.18
C PHE A 230 13.36 26.57 1.14
N VAL A 231 14.51 26.96 0.58
CA VAL A 231 15.61 27.62 1.32
C VAL A 231 15.87 28.97 0.66
N GLY A 232 15.56 30.05 1.36
CA GLY A 232 15.71 31.40 0.81
C GLY A 232 14.94 31.62 -0.50
N ASN A 233 13.69 31.18 -0.57
CA ASN A 233 12.82 31.24 -1.76
C ASN A 233 13.23 30.32 -2.94
N HIS A 234 14.23 29.47 -2.78
CA HIS A 234 14.64 28.51 -3.81
C HIS A 234 14.25 27.09 -3.37
N PRO A 235 13.44 26.33 -4.15
CA PRO A 235 13.14 24.94 -3.87
C PRO A 235 14.40 24.09 -4.08
N LYS A 236 14.72 23.28 -3.07
CA LYS A 236 15.81 22.29 -3.09
C LYS A 236 15.31 20.94 -2.66
N VAL A 237 15.91 19.89 -3.19
CA VAL A 237 15.64 18.51 -2.80
C VAL A 237 16.55 18.12 -1.63
N PHE A 238 15.97 17.46 -0.66
CA PHE A 238 16.65 16.93 0.53
C PHE A 238 16.48 15.42 0.63
N VAL A 239 17.46 14.78 1.26
CA VAL A 239 17.36 13.41 1.80
C VAL A 239 17.40 13.52 3.32
N ARG A 240 16.51 12.81 3.99
CA ARG A 240 16.44 12.72 5.45
C ARG A 240 16.40 11.26 5.90
N ASN A 241 17.28 10.91 6.81
CA ASN A 241 17.18 9.66 7.54
C ASN A 241 16.10 9.79 8.63
N ILE A 242 15.11 8.91 8.62
CA ILE A 242 13.92 8.97 9.47
C ILE A 242 14.24 8.61 10.93
N GLU A 243 15.22 7.73 11.15
CA GLU A 243 15.60 7.24 12.47
C GLU A 243 16.54 8.21 13.18
N THR A 244 17.60 8.65 12.49
CA THR A 244 18.62 9.52 13.09
C THR A 244 18.26 11.00 13.01
N GLY A 245 17.31 11.37 12.14
CA GLY A 245 16.93 12.75 11.87
C GLY A 245 17.95 13.54 11.04
N ARG A 246 19.10 12.94 10.67
CA ARG A 246 20.09 13.59 9.80
C ARG A 246 19.46 13.90 8.46
N GLN A 247 19.68 15.12 7.98
CA GLN A 247 19.23 15.58 6.67
C GLN A 247 20.33 16.32 5.92
N GLU A 248 20.33 16.22 4.60
CA GLU A 248 21.26 16.93 3.74
C GLU A 248 20.59 17.29 2.41
N PRO A 249 21.00 18.39 1.77
CA PRO A 249 20.57 18.67 0.41
C PRO A 249 21.12 17.61 -0.54
N LEU A 250 20.30 17.20 -1.51
CA LEU A 250 20.69 16.21 -2.52
C LEU A 250 21.84 16.71 -3.40
N GLY A 251 21.85 18.01 -3.69
CA GLY A 251 22.90 18.71 -4.45
C GLY A 251 22.62 20.20 -4.53
N ASP A 252 23.57 20.94 -5.10
CA ASP A 252 23.39 22.35 -5.46
C ASP A 252 23.21 22.46 -6.96
N PHE A 253 21.96 22.42 -7.40
CA PHE A 253 21.59 22.43 -8.81
C PHE A 253 21.27 23.85 -9.27
N PRO A 254 21.63 24.24 -10.51
CA PRO A 254 21.19 25.51 -11.08
C PRO A 254 19.65 25.49 -11.24
N GLY A 255 18.99 26.61 -10.91
CA GLY A 255 17.54 26.73 -11.00
C GLY A 255 16.79 26.04 -9.87
N MET A 256 15.64 25.45 -10.19
CA MET A 256 14.74 24.82 -9.22
C MET A 256 14.73 23.29 -9.39
N SER A 257 14.94 22.54 -8.31
CA SER A 257 14.79 21.08 -8.30
C SER A 257 13.58 20.65 -7.46
N PHE A 258 12.77 19.70 -7.96
CA PHE A 258 11.53 19.27 -7.32
C PHE A 258 11.09 17.86 -7.75
N ALA A 259 10.00 17.36 -7.13
CA ALA A 259 9.42 16.04 -7.37
C ALA A 259 10.44 14.87 -7.33
N PRO A 260 11.28 14.76 -6.28
CA PRO A 260 12.27 13.71 -6.19
C PRO A 260 11.64 12.34 -5.92
N ARG A 261 12.25 11.28 -6.48
CA ARG A 261 11.96 9.87 -6.14
C ARG A 261 13.23 9.04 -6.19
N PHE A 262 13.36 8.09 -5.27
CA PHE A 262 14.38 7.07 -5.39
C PHE A 262 14.11 6.13 -6.56
N ALA A 263 15.17 5.67 -7.21
CA ALA A 263 15.12 4.51 -8.09
C ALA A 263 14.95 3.23 -7.27
N PRO A 264 14.48 2.12 -7.88
CA PRO A 264 14.30 0.85 -7.17
C PRO A 264 15.58 0.27 -6.53
N ASP A 265 16.75 0.66 -7.03
CA ASP A 265 18.05 0.27 -6.48
C ASP A 265 18.42 1.00 -5.17
N GLY A 266 17.69 2.10 -4.84
CA GLY A 266 17.95 2.95 -3.68
C GLY A 266 19.21 3.79 -3.76
N ASN A 267 20.00 3.69 -4.84
CA ASN A 267 21.26 4.40 -5.03
C ASN A 267 21.14 5.62 -5.96
N HIS A 268 20.05 5.73 -6.68
CA HIS A 268 19.78 6.86 -7.56
C HIS A 268 18.51 7.59 -7.12
N VAL A 269 18.51 8.91 -7.36
CA VAL A 269 17.32 9.74 -7.21
C VAL A 269 17.02 10.41 -8.55
N ILE A 270 15.80 10.23 -9.03
CA ILE A 270 15.26 10.93 -10.19
C ILE A 270 14.48 12.15 -9.71
N PHE A 271 14.60 13.26 -10.40
CA PHE A 271 13.94 14.51 -10.03
C PHE A 271 13.71 15.40 -11.25
N SER A 272 12.87 16.40 -11.10
CA SER A 272 12.62 17.43 -12.09
C SER A 272 13.50 18.64 -11.79
N GLN A 273 14.10 19.24 -12.82
CA GLN A 273 14.91 20.46 -12.71
C GLN A 273 14.48 21.48 -13.75
N ALA A 274 14.13 22.67 -13.27
CA ALA A 274 13.80 23.82 -14.12
C ALA A 274 15.00 24.76 -14.26
N ILE A 275 15.40 25.02 -15.50
CA ILE A 275 16.47 25.93 -15.87
C ILE A 275 15.95 26.86 -16.95
N GLY A 276 15.76 28.15 -16.63
CA GLY A 276 15.12 29.09 -17.55
C GLY A 276 13.64 28.71 -17.78
N ALA A 277 13.26 28.55 -19.05
CA ALA A 277 11.92 28.19 -19.46
C ALA A 277 11.69 26.66 -19.53
N ASP A 278 12.74 25.87 -19.52
CA ASP A 278 12.68 24.41 -19.70
C ASP A 278 12.70 23.69 -18.36
N THR A 279 11.89 22.64 -18.26
CA THR A 279 11.91 21.70 -17.14
C THR A 279 12.18 20.31 -17.66
N ASN A 280 13.25 19.69 -17.16
CA ASN A 280 13.67 18.36 -17.58
C ASN A 280 13.85 17.42 -16.41
N ILE A 281 13.83 16.13 -16.73
CA ILE A 281 14.06 15.04 -15.79
C ILE A 281 15.56 14.73 -15.73
N TYR A 282 16.08 14.63 -14.53
CA TYR A 282 17.47 14.30 -14.22
C TYR A 282 17.52 13.09 -13.28
N VAL A 283 18.59 12.33 -13.38
CA VAL A 283 18.94 11.27 -12.42
C VAL A 283 20.28 11.59 -11.78
N MET A 284 20.41 11.33 -10.48
CA MET A 284 21.64 11.51 -9.73
C MET A 284 21.99 10.24 -8.97
N ASP A 285 23.23 9.81 -9.05
CA ASP A 285 23.82 8.81 -8.14
C ASP A 285 24.03 9.46 -6.76
N THR A 286 23.42 8.92 -5.72
CA THR A 286 23.42 9.50 -4.36
C THR A 286 24.80 9.48 -3.72
N ARG A 287 25.67 8.55 -4.10
CA ARG A 287 27.01 8.36 -3.56
C ARG A 287 28.04 9.27 -4.25
N THR A 288 28.05 9.28 -5.59
CA THR A 288 29.04 10.05 -6.38
C THR A 288 28.60 11.47 -6.66
N ARG A 289 27.29 11.75 -6.51
CA ARG A 289 26.64 13.02 -6.87
C ARG A 289 26.69 13.32 -8.39
N ALA A 290 27.09 12.35 -9.19
CA ALA A 290 27.04 12.47 -10.65
C ALA A 290 25.59 12.57 -11.13
N THR A 291 25.31 13.56 -11.97
CA THR A 291 23.96 13.84 -12.46
C THR A 291 23.92 13.74 -13.98
N SER A 292 22.87 13.14 -14.51
CA SER A 292 22.62 13.00 -15.95
C SER A 292 21.21 13.48 -16.30
N GLN A 293 21.09 14.22 -17.40
CA GLN A 293 19.81 14.64 -17.95
C GLN A 293 19.18 13.52 -18.77
N LEU A 294 17.90 13.22 -18.53
CA LEU A 294 17.17 12.15 -19.20
C LEU A 294 16.22 12.65 -20.30
N THR A 295 15.71 13.88 -20.18
CA THR A 295 14.81 14.49 -21.18
C THR A 295 15.37 15.81 -21.69
N SER A 296 15.09 16.15 -22.96
CA SER A 296 15.56 17.39 -23.63
C SER A 296 14.55 17.87 -24.67
N SER A 297 13.26 17.78 -24.42
CA SER A 297 12.20 17.96 -25.43
C SER A 297 11.73 19.40 -25.68
N GLY A 298 12.31 20.39 -24.99
CA GLY A 298 11.88 21.80 -25.15
C GLY A 298 10.46 22.04 -24.64
N GLY A 299 10.24 21.82 -23.34
CA GLY A 299 8.97 21.97 -22.65
C GLY A 299 9.09 21.53 -21.20
N ILE A 300 7.96 21.36 -20.53
CA ILE A 300 7.92 20.90 -19.15
C ILE A 300 7.85 19.37 -19.14
N SER A 301 8.84 18.73 -18.51
CA SER A 301 8.84 17.29 -18.17
C SER A 301 9.06 17.15 -16.67
N THR A 302 8.10 16.55 -15.95
CA THR A 302 8.07 16.56 -14.48
C THR A 302 7.48 15.28 -13.88
N ALA A 303 7.51 15.20 -12.55
CA ALA A 303 6.92 14.13 -11.73
C ALA A 303 7.33 12.72 -12.18
N PRO A 304 8.62 12.40 -12.32
CA PRO A 304 9.06 11.09 -12.80
C PRO A 304 8.83 9.99 -11.76
N SER A 305 8.55 8.77 -12.24
CA SER A 305 8.47 7.57 -11.42
C SER A 305 9.02 6.36 -12.18
N TYR A 306 9.92 5.61 -11.54
CA TYR A 306 10.45 4.38 -12.12
C TYR A 306 9.42 3.24 -12.12
N ALA A 307 9.50 2.37 -13.13
CA ALA A 307 8.98 1.03 -13.06
C ALA A 307 9.71 0.24 -11.95
N PRO A 308 9.07 -0.73 -11.28
CA PRO A 308 9.68 -1.43 -10.15
C PRO A 308 10.92 -2.26 -10.54
N ASP A 309 11.06 -2.66 -11.80
CA ASP A 309 12.25 -3.32 -12.34
C ASP A 309 13.38 -2.36 -12.77
N GLY A 310 13.14 -1.03 -12.66
CA GLY A 310 14.09 0.01 -13.04
C GLY A 310 14.27 0.21 -14.54
N SER A 311 13.57 -0.53 -15.39
CA SER A 311 13.78 -0.50 -16.86
C SER A 311 13.18 0.72 -17.54
N LYS A 312 12.12 1.29 -16.98
CA LYS A 312 11.35 2.39 -17.57
C LYS A 312 11.05 3.49 -16.56
N ILE A 313 10.71 4.65 -17.10
CA ILE A 313 10.28 5.83 -16.35
C ILE A 313 8.95 6.30 -16.94
N VAL A 314 7.95 6.53 -16.07
CA VAL A 314 6.74 7.28 -16.40
C VAL A 314 6.88 8.70 -15.88
N PHE A 315 6.38 9.68 -16.62
CA PHE A 315 6.48 11.09 -16.27
C PHE A 315 5.37 11.90 -16.96
N GLU A 316 5.16 13.10 -16.46
CA GLU A 316 4.29 14.09 -17.08
C GLU A 316 5.08 14.95 -18.07
N SER A 317 4.49 15.31 -19.22
CA SER A 317 5.07 16.30 -20.13
C SER A 317 4.00 17.01 -20.95
N ASP A 318 4.24 18.31 -21.20
CA ASP A 318 3.43 19.18 -22.05
C ASP A 318 3.92 19.25 -23.50
N ARG A 319 4.91 18.42 -23.88
CA ARG A 319 5.51 18.39 -25.25
C ARG A 319 4.48 18.21 -26.38
N GLY A 320 3.31 17.70 -26.08
CA GLY A 320 2.18 17.57 -27.00
C GLY A 320 1.15 18.70 -26.91
N GLY A 321 1.45 19.80 -26.22
CA GLY A 321 0.62 21.00 -26.06
C GLY A 321 -0.16 21.07 -24.75
N GLN A 322 -0.44 19.92 -24.11
CA GLN A 322 -1.06 19.83 -22.78
C GLN A 322 -0.35 18.78 -21.91
N PRO A 323 -0.35 18.93 -20.59
CA PRO A 323 0.23 17.93 -19.69
C PRO A 323 -0.41 16.55 -19.90
N GLN A 324 0.42 15.58 -20.25
CA GLN A 324 0.03 14.18 -20.51
C GLN A 324 1.07 13.23 -19.94
N ILE A 325 0.71 11.96 -19.80
CA ILE A 325 1.60 10.94 -19.28
C ILE A 325 2.38 10.29 -20.43
N TYR A 326 3.69 10.22 -20.24
CA TYR A 326 4.64 9.60 -21.16
C TYR A 326 5.42 8.50 -20.45
N VAL A 327 5.86 7.50 -21.21
CA VAL A 327 6.78 6.44 -20.77
C VAL A 327 8.01 6.47 -21.67
N MET A 328 9.19 6.29 -21.06
CA MET A 328 10.48 6.14 -21.76
C MET A 328 11.33 5.05 -21.09
N ASP A 329 12.39 4.62 -21.76
CA ASP A 329 13.40 3.75 -21.18
C ASP A 329 14.24 4.52 -20.14
N ALA A 330 14.63 3.87 -19.03
CA ALA A 330 15.33 4.49 -17.91
C ALA A 330 16.74 4.98 -18.24
N GLY A 331 17.39 4.38 -19.25
CA GLY A 331 18.72 4.77 -19.71
C GLY A 331 18.79 6.16 -20.34
N GLY A 332 17.67 6.84 -20.55
CA GLY A 332 17.60 8.15 -21.18
C GLY A 332 17.88 8.08 -22.69
N GLY A 333 18.22 9.24 -23.27
CA GLY A 333 18.56 9.32 -24.70
C GLY A 333 17.51 10.05 -25.55
N GLY A 334 16.52 10.69 -24.90
CA GLY A 334 15.66 11.75 -25.48
C GLY A 334 14.69 11.36 -26.60
N GLY A 335 14.87 10.22 -27.25
CA GLY A 335 14.15 9.88 -28.49
C GLY A 335 13.00 8.86 -28.35
N GLY A 336 12.87 8.20 -27.24
CA GLY A 336 11.95 7.07 -27.05
C GLY A 336 10.70 7.33 -26.20
N ALA A 337 10.47 8.57 -25.76
CA ALA A 337 9.30 8.85 -24.95
C ALA A 337 8.00 8.80 -25.77
N HIS A 338 7.07 7.96 -25.39
CA HIS A 338 5.76 7.84 -26.03
C HIS A 338 4.62 8.17 -25.05
N ARG A 339 3.62 8.87 -25.55
CA ARG A 339 2.41 9.23 -24.78
C ARG A 339 1.56 8.00 -24.55
N ILE A 340 1.01 7.86 -23.33
CA ILE A 340 0.12 6.77 -22.94
C ILE A 340 -1.25 7.24 -22.45
N SER A 341 -1.48 8.54 -22.22
CA SER A 341 -2.77 9.10 -21.84
C SER A 341 -3.41 9.79 -23.05
N PHE A 342 -4.66 9.45 -23.37
CA PHE A 342 -5.36 9.94 -24.57
C PHE A 342 -6.76 10.49 -24.28
N GLY A 343 -7.21 10.48 -23.01
CA GLY A 343 -8.48 11.04 -22.59
C GLY A 343 -8.49 12.59 -22.65
N GLN A 344 -9.65 13.16 -22.38
CA GLN A 344 -9.81 14.60 -22.27
C GLN A 344 -9.13 15.15 -21.02
N GLY A 345 -8.76 16.46 -21.05
CA GLY A 345 -8.14 17.13 -19.92
C GLY A 345 -6.62 16.92 -19.81
N SER A 346 -6.05 17.32 -18.67
CA SER A 346 -4.64 17.14 -18.34
C SER A 346 -4.45 15.99 -17.36
N TYR A 347 -3.25 15.39 -17.42
CA TYR A 347 -2.84 14.28 -16.61
C TYR A 347 -1.52 14.62 -15.89
N ASP A 348 -1.50 14.43 -14.57
CA ASP A 348 -0.43 14.88 -13.71
C ASP A 348 0.03 13.75 -12.77
N ALA A 349 1.22 13.92 -12.17
CA ALA A 349 1.75 13.15 -11.06
C ALA A 349 1.62 11.61 -11.20
N PRO A 350 2.08 11.02 -12.31
CA PRO A 350 2.01 9.57 -12.50
C PRO A 350 2.91 8.84 -11.51
N VAL A 351 2.40 7.69 -11.01
CA VAL A 351 3.15 6.81 -10.10
C VAL A 351 3.00 5.37 -10.54
N TRP A 352 4.11 4.72 -10.81
CA TRP A 352 4.12 3.30 -11.19
C TRP A 352 3.77 2.42 -10.00
N SER A 353 2.91 1.42 -10.21
CA SER A 353 2.57 0.41 -9.23
C SER A 353 3.79 -0.44 -8.85
N PRO A 354 3.98 -0.83 -7.57
CA PRO A 354 5.04 -1.77 -7.19
C PRO A 354 4.94 -3.14 -7.85
N ARG A 355 3.77 -3.50 -8.43
CA ARG A 355 3.61 -4.72 -9.25
C ARG A 355 4.06 -4.55 -10.69
N GLY A 356 4.28 -3.31 -11.16
CA GLY A 356 4.62 -3.03 -12.55
C GLY A 356 3.43 -3.07 -13.54
N ASP A 357 2.25 -3.44 -13.09
CA ASP A 357 1.07 -3.71 -13.91
C ASP A 357 0.18 -2.49 -14.17
N MET A 358 0.32 -1.43 -13.34
CA MET A 358 -0.50 -0.23 -13.40
C MET A 358 0.30 1.06 -13.15
N ILE A 359 -0.26 2.17 -13.59
CA ILE A 359 0.16 3.54 -13.30
C ILE A 359 -1.02 4.27 -12.69
N ALA A 360 -0.87 4.83 -11.48
CA ALA A 360 -1.82 5.75 -10.89
C ALA A 360 -1.49 7.17 -11.32
N PHE A 361 -2.50 8.03 -11.45
CA PHE A 361 -2.33 9.41 -11.90
C PHE A 361 -3.41 10.33 -11.31
N THR A 362 -3.14 11.62 -11.32
CA THR A 362 -4.13 12.68 -11.18
C THR A 362 -4.59 13.14 -12.55
N LYS A 363 -5.88 13.34 -12.74
CA LYS A 363 -6.46 13.91 -13.97
C LYS A 363 -7.27 15.14 -13.61
N ARG A 364 -7.18 16.16 -14.48
CA ARG A 364 -8.00 17.38 -14.36
C ARG A 364 -8.84 17.54 -15.64
N GLU A 365 -10.14 17.64 -15.49
CA GLU A 365 -11.09 17.79 -16.59
C GLU A 365 -12.33 18.56 -16.12
N GLY A 366 -12.75 19.58 -16.86
CA GLY A 366 -13.97 20.34 -16.56
C GLY A 366 -13.99 21.02 -15.19
N GLY A 367 -12.81 21.39 -14.62
CA GLY A 367 -12.69 21.98 -13.30
C GLY A 367 -12.77 20.99 -12.13
N GLN A 368 -12.84 19.71 -12.43
CA GLN A 368 -12.80 18.61 -11.45
C GLN A 368 -11.46 17.88 -11.47
N PHE A 369 -11.11 17.30 -10.35
CA PHE A 369 -9.93 16.46 -10.18
C PHE A 369 -10.34 15.01 -9.96
N TYR A 370 -9.53 14.11 -10.49
CA TYR A 370 -9.74 12.66 -10.43
C TYR A 370 -8.46 11.93 -10.09
N ILE A 371 -8.57 10.85 -9.32
CA ILE A 371 -7.54 9.83 -9.23
C ILE A 371 -7.92 8.70 -10.17
N GLY A 372 -7.02 8.34 -11.06
CA GLY A 372 -7.22 7.26 -12.02
C GLY A 372 -6.07 6.26 -12.01
N VAL A 373 -6.31 5.13 -12.66
CA VAL A 373 -5.31 4.10 -12.94
C VAL A 373 -5.42 3.66 -14.39
N MET A 374 -4.28 3.28 -14.99
CA MET A 374 -4.20 2.70 -16.34
C MET A 374 -3.07 1.67 -16.39
N ARG A 375 -3.05 0.82 -17.42
CA ARG A 375 -1.89 -0.02 -17.68
C ARG A 375 -0.72 0.78 -18.25
N PRO A 376 0.53 0.26 -18.19
CA PRO A 376 1.71 0.96 -18.72
C PRO A 376 1.67 1.26 -20.23
N ASP A 377 0.81 0.57 -20.99
CA ASP A 377 0.54 0.83 -22.40
C ASP A 377 -0.58 1.88 -22.63
N GLY A 378 -1.15 2.43 -21.57
CA GLY A 378 -2.27 3.38 -21.59
C GLY A 378 -3.66 2.75 -21.66
N SER A 379 -3.75 1.43 -21.85
CA SER A 379 -5.05 0.76 -21.91
C SER A 379 -5.70 0.62 -20.53
N GLY A 380 -7.03 0.43 -20.51
CA GLY A 380 -7.77 0.17 -19.27
C GLY A 380 -7.81 1.34 -18.31
N GLU A 381 -7.71 2.59 -18.83
CA GLU A 381 -7.92 3.80 -18.03
C GLU A 381 -9.26 3.75 -17.31
N ARG A 382 -9.24 4.01 -16.01
CA ARG A 382 -10.45 4.15 -15.19
C ARG A 382 -10.23 5.12 -14.06
N ILE A 383 -11.25 5.88 -13.76
CA ILE A 383 -11.31 6.76 -12.60
C ILE A 383 -11.76 5.95 -11.39
N ILE A 384 -11.06 6.13 -10.26
CA ILE A 384 -11.35 5.43 -9.00
C ILE A 384 -11.80 6.38 -7.89
N ALA A 385 -11.41 7.65 -7.95
CA ALA A 385 -11.89 8.69 -7.02
C ALA A 385 -12.01 10.02 -7.72
N GLN A 386 -12.84 10.92 -7.15
CA GLN A 386 -13.05 12.27 -7.68
C GLN A 386 -13.32 13.28 -6.57
N GLY A 387 -13.11 14.56 -6.87
CA GLY A 387 -13.38 15.67 -5.94
C GLY A 387 -13.08 17.03 -6.55
N ALA A 388 -13.42 18.08 -5.81
CA ALA A 388 -13.04 19.45 -6.19
C ALA A 388 -11.52 19.64 -6.27
N HIS A 389 -10.78 18.93 -5.41
CA HIS A 389 -9.33 18.81 -5.46
C HIS A 389 -8.91 17.50 -4.82
N VAL A 390 -8.47 16.55 -5.63
CA VAL A 390 -7.85 15.27 -5.22
C VAL A 390 -6.55 15.10 -5.98
N GLU A 391 -5.48 14.71 -5.27
CA GLU A 391 -4.14 14.68 -5.86
C GLU A 391 -3.17 13.77 -5.10
N GLY A 392 -1.99 13.54 -5.71
CA GLY A 392 -0.85 12.91 -5.08
C GLY A 392 -1.04 11.43 -4.73
N PRO A 393 -1.45 10.57 -5.70
CA PRO A 393 -1.61 9.16 -5.43
C PRO A 393 -0.28 8.49 -5.05
N THR A 394 -0.33 7.60 -4.07
CA THR A 394 0.76 6.71 -3.68
C THR A 394 0.25 5.30 -3.47
N TRP A 395 1.04 4.30 -3.84
CA TRP A 395 0.68 2.90 -3.73
C TRP A 395 1.08 2.30 -2.39
N ALA A 396 0.22 1.47 -1.82
CA ALA A 396 0.64 0.47 -0.84
C ALA A 396 1.61 -0.52 -1.49
N PRO A 397 2.56 -1.12 -0.74
CA PRO A 397 3.61 -1.97 -1.33
C PRO A 397 3.07 -3.21 -2.05
N ASN A 398 1.87 -3.66 -1.71
CA ASN A 398 1.21 -4.78 -2.41
C ASN A 398 0.51 -4.38 -3.73
N GLY A 399 0.48 -3.09 -4.09
CA GLY A 399 -0.12 -2.60 -5.34
C GLY A 399 -1.64 -2.75 -5.46
N SER A 400 -2.37 -3.05 -4.37
CA SER A 400 -3.83 -3.20 -4.39
C SER A 400 -4.60 -2.03 -3.77
N VAL A 401 -3.89 -1.13 -3.09
CA VAL A 401 -4.45 0.02 -2.39
C VAL A 401 -3.67 1.28 -2.75
N LEU A 402 -4.39 2.39 -2.88
CA LEU A 402 -3.84 3.72 -3.08
C LEU A 402 -4.18 4.61 -1.89
N MET A 403 -3.29 5.54 -1.58
CA MET A 403 -3.57 6.68 -0.71
C MET A 403 -3.37 7.96 -1.51
N TYR A 404 -4.18 8.99 -1.23
CA TYR A 404 -4.13 10.30 -1.87
C TYR A 404 -4.73 11.34 -0.92
N PHE A 405 -4.58 12.62 -1.22
CA PHE A 405 -5.26 13.65 -0.44
C PHE A 405 -6.49 14.20 -1.15
N LYS A 406 -7.46 14.60 -0.34
CA LYS A 406 -8.69 15.26 -0.80
C LYS A 406 -8.87 16.56 -0.02
N GLN A 407 -8.98 17.68 -0.75
CA GLN A 407 -9.34 18.97 -0.18
C GLN A 407 -10.81 19.22 -0.38
N GLN A 408 -11.47 19.60 0.70
CA GLN A 408 -12.88 19.93 0.73
C GLN A 408 -13.06 21.36 1.26
N TRP A 409 -13.90 22.14 0.59
CA TRP A 409 -14.25 23.46 1.06
C TRP A 409 -15.35 23.39 2.11
N ILE A 410 -15.15 24.09 3.23
CA ILE A 410 -16.12 24.26 4.31
C ILE A 410 -16.62 25.71 4.24
N GLY A 411 -17.76 25.94 3.58
CA GLY A 411 -18.21 27.29 3.26
C GLY A 411 -17.33 27.96 2.20
N GLN A 412 -17.20 29.27 2.24
CA GLN A 412 -16.52 30.06 1.21
C GLN A 412 -15.04 30.34 1.48
N THR A 413 -14.58 30.19 2.73
CA THR A 413 -13.25 30.68 3.16
C THR A 413 -12.38 29.66 3.86
N GLN A 414 -12.93 28.50 4.19
CA GLN A 414 -12.19 27.44 4.87
C GLN A 414 -12.08 26.19 4.01
N SER A 415 -10.96 25.56 4.04
CA SER A 415 -10.78 24.24 3.44
C SER A 415 -10.21 23.28 4.46
N ARG A 416 -10.55 22.01 4.31
CA ARG A 416 -10.01 20.87 5.07
C ARG A 416 -9.36 19.92 4.07
N THR A 417 -8.11 19.57 4.34
CA THR A 417 -7.36 18.61 3.52
C THR A 417 -7.10 17.34 4.32
N ARG A 418 -7.50 16.18 3.78
CA ARG A 418 -7.40 14.88 4.47
C ARG A 418 -6.82 13.83 3.55
N LEU A 419 -6.19 12.82 4.15
CA LEU A 419 -5.73 11.65 3.45
C LEU A 419 -6.86 10.62 3.34
N TYR A 420 -6.95 9.98 2.19
CA TYR A 420 -7.91 8.93 1.90
C TYR A 420 -7.20 7.71 1.36
N SER A 421 -7.64 6.54 1.79
CA SER A 421 -7.24 5.26 1.24
C SER A 421 -8.37 4.70 0.39
N ILE A 422 -8.02 4.07 -0.74
CA ILE A 422 -8.98 3.45 -1.66
C ILE A 422 -8.36 2.22 -2.30
N ARG A 423 -9.16 1.18 -2.50
CA ARG A 423 -8.70 0.03 -3.30
C ARG A 423 -8.56 0.40 -4.77
N VAL A 424 -7.63 -0.25 -5.46
CA VAL A 424 -7.44 -0.06 -6.91
C VAL A 424 -8.71 -0.34 -7.72
N THR A 425 -9.66 -1.08 -7.16
CA THR A 425 -10.99 -1.32 -7.77
C THR A 425 -11.94 -0.12 -7.69
N GLY A 426 -11.59 0.94 -6.95
CA GLY A 426 -12.45 2.09 -6.67
C GLY A 426 -13.40 1.88 -5.49
N GLN A 427 -13.25 0.79 -4.75
CA GLN A 427 -14.08 0.47 -3.59
C GLN A 427 -13.35 0.79 -2.28
N ASN A 428 -14.13 0.84 -1.18
CA ASN A 428 -13.64 1.00 0.18
C ASN A 428 -12.81 2.29 0.38
N GLU A 429 -13.28 3.41 -0.22
CA GLU A 429 -12.70 4.73 0.07
C GLU A 429 -12.99 5.10 1.54
N HIS A 430 -11.97 5.47 2.29
CA HIS A 430 -12.12 5.95 3.66
C HIS A 430 -11.03 6.95 4.04
N GLU A 431 -11.37 7.85 4.97
CA GLU A 431 -10.44 8.85 5.50
C GLU A 431 -9.44 8.18 6.46
N ILE A 432 -8.15 8.53 6.33
CA ILE A 432 -7.10 8.17 7.29
C ILE A 432 -6.99 9.30 8.32
N PRO A 433 -7.16 9.00 9.62
CA PRO A 433 -7.15 10.02 10.65
C PRO A 433 -5.78 10.68 10.78
N THR A 434 -5.75 12.02 10.78
CA THR A 434 -4.55 12.83 11.02
C THR A 434 -4.87 13.94 12.00
N PRO A 435 -3.91 14.33 12.88
CA PRO A 435 -4.15 15.37 13.90
C PRO A 435 -4.48 16.75 13.31
N THR A 436 -3.96 17.05 12.13
CA THR A 436 -4.13 18.31 11.41
C THR A 436 -4.56 18.04 9.98
N ASP A 437 -4.69 19.08 9.15
CA ASP A 437 -4.77 18.90 7.70
C ASP A 437 -3.54 18.16 7.19
N ALA A 438 -3.70 17.40 6.11
CA ALA A 438 -2.66 16.52 5.60
C ALA A 438 -2.71 16.43 4.08
N SER A 439 -1.52 16.53 3.42
CA SER A 439 -1.35 16.40 1.97
C SER A 439 -0.12 15.58 1.61
N ASP A 440 0.07 15.33 0.32
CA ASP A 440 1.26 14.68 -0.28
C ASP A 440 1.69 13.37 0.43
N PRO A 441 0.82 12.37 0.58
CA PRO A 441 1.20 11.12 1.23
C PRO A 441 2.21 10.35 0.38
N ALA A 442 3.11 9.64 1.04
CA ALA A 442 3.96 8.64 0.44
C ALA A 442 4.02 7.39 1.32
N TRP A 443 3.65 6.27 0.75
CA TRP A 443 3.64 4.98 1.42
C TRP A 443 5.02 4.36 1.45
N SER A 444 5.43 3.78 2.58
CA SER A 444 6.70 3.09 2.73
C SER A 444 6.67 1.72 2.03
N PRO A 445 7.83 1.12 1.72
CA PRO A 445 7.93 -0.32 1.60
C PRO A 445 7.44 -1.02 2.87
N SER A 446 7.19 -2.34 2.80
CA SER A 446 6.90 -3.14 3.98
C SER A 446 8.08 -3.06 4.94
N LEU A 447 7.78 -2.81 6.23
CA LEU A 447 8.82 -2.81 7.25
C LEU A 447 9.32 -4.24 7.45
N THR A 448 10.63 -4.44 7.35
CA THR A 448 11.24 -5.75 7.60
C THR A 448 11.04 -6.16 9.05
N GLN A 449 10.89 -7.47 9.24
CA GLN A 449 10.75 -8.11 10.56
C GLN A 449 12.06 -8.07 11.37
#